data_9844b4658a8b2eb4ea9df082c3e5602e
#
_entry.id   9844b4658a8b2eb4ea9df082c3e5602e
#
_cell.length_a   1.000
_cell.length_b   1.000
_cell.length_c   1.000
_cell.angle_alpha   90.00
_cell.angle_beta   90.00
_cell.angle_gamma   90.00
#
_symmetry.space_group_name_H-M   'P 1'
#
loop_
_entity.id
_entity.type
_entity.pdbx_description
1 polymer ?
#
loop_
_entity_poly.entity_id
_entity_poly.type
_entity_poly.pdbx_seq_one_letter_code
_entity_poly.pdbx_strand_id
1 'polypeptide(L)'
;DIILLDLMLPKMDGFEVCQQIREFSNVPIVMLTAKGEDMDKILGLEYGADDYITKPFGNQELLARIRTALRHRRQPMGAETKTPMYHAGQLKIDFDKRRVFLGEEEIRLTQIEYKLVSLLAENAGKVITYESIIKDIWGPHADTNNRILRVNMANIRRKIEGNPSQPKYLSLIHISEPTR
;
A
#
# COMPACT_ATOMS: atom_id res chain seq x y z
N ASP A 1 -9.76 13.19 0.23
CA ASP A 1 -10.62 12.59 -0.79
C ASP A 1 -10.29 11.09 -0.88
N ILE A 2 -11.24 10.28 -1.32
CA ILE A 2 -11.13 8.85 -1.56
C ILE A 2 -12.03 8.49 -2.73
N ILE A 3 -11.67 7.51 -3.50
CA ILE A 3 -12.48 6.97 -4.58
C ILE A 3 -12.97 5.57 -4.19
N LEU A 4 -14.28 5.35 -4.28
CA LEU A 4 -14.89 4.03 -4.28
C LEU A 4 -15.16 3.65 -5.72
N LEU A 5 -14.51 2.61 -6.21
CA LEU A 5 -14.53 2.24 -7.62
C LEU A 5 -15.17 0.86 -7.79
N ASP A 6 -16.32 0.83 -8.44
CA ASP A 6 -16.95 -0.43 -8.84
C ASP A 6 -16.22 -1.01 -10.06
N LEU A 7 -15.97 -2.30 -10.05
CA LEU A 7 -15.39 -2.99 -11.20
C LEU A 7 -16.39 -3.10 -12.35
N MET A 8 -17.66 -3.33 -12.02
CA MET A 8 -18.71 -3.52 -13.02
C MET A 8 -19.32 -2.19 -13.48
N LEU A 9 -18.56 -1.38 -14.20
CA LEU A 9 -19.06 -0.16 -14.80
C LEU A 9 -19.60 -0.42 -16.23
N PRO A 10 -20.68 0.29 -16.66
CA PRO A 10 -21.39 -0.06 -17.90
C PRO A 10 -20.64 0.31 -19.19
N LYS A 11 -19.59 1.13 -19.14
CA LYS A 11 -18.89 1.64 -20.31
C LYS A 11 -17.38 1.42 -20.35
N MET A 12 -16.77 1.17 -19.20
CA MET A 12 -15.32 1.02 -19.06
C MET A 12 -15.07 0.05 -17.91
N ASP A 13 -14.03 -0.77 -18.01
CA ASP A 13 -13.62 -1.65 -16.92
C ASP A 13 -13.08 -0.81 -15.75
N GLY A 14 -13.48 -1.16 -14.53
CA GLY A 14 -12.99 -0.49 -13.33
C GLY A 14 -11.46 -0.58 -13.16
N PHE A 15 -10.83 -1.61 -13.69
CA PHE A 15 -9.36 -1.71 -13.70
C PHE A 15 -8.72 -0.66 -14.58
N GLU A 16 -9.27 -0.43 -15.79
CA GLU A 16 -8.80 0.62 -16.71
C GLU A 16 -8.98 2.00 -16.09
N VAL A 17 -10.12 2.26 -15.43
CA VAL A 17 -10.36 3.51 -14.71
C VAL A 17 -9.32 3.72 -13.62
N CYS A 18 -9.00 2.69 -12.82
CA CYS A 18 -7.99 2.76 -11.79
C CYS A 18 -6.62 3.13 -12.37
N GLN A 19 -6.21 2.45 -13.44
CA GLN A 19 -4.95 2.71 -14.11
C GLN A 19 -4.86 4.14 -14.63
N GLN A 20 -5.90 4.63 -15.31
CA GLN A 20 -5.95 6.01 -15.79
C GLN A 20 -5.85 7.04 -14.66
N ILE A 21 -6.55 6.80 -13.52
CA ILE A 21 -6.43 7.68 -12.36
C ILE A 21 -4.99 7.70 -11.84
N ARG A 22 -4.29 6.57 -11.83
CA ARG A 22 -2.91 6.47 -11.34
C ARG A 22 -1.89 7.22 -12.21
N GLU A 23 -2.20 7.53 -13.45
CA GLU A 23 -1.34 8.36 -14.30
C GLU A 23 -1.17 9.78 -13.76
N PHE A 24 -2.19 10.32 -13.07
CA PHE A 24 -2.18 11.70 -12.58
C PHE A 24 -2.46 11.86 -11.09
N SER A 25 -2.91 10.82 -10.38
CA SER A 25 -3.34 10.94 -8.98
C SER A 25 -2.96 9.73 -8.13
N ASN A 26 -2.50 10.01 -6.90
CA ASN A 26 -2.25 9.01 -5.84
C ASN A 26 -3.37 9.00 -4.79
N VAL A 27 -4.56 9.50 -5.12
CA VAL A 27 -5.74 9.47 -4.23
C VAL A 27 -6.05 8.01 -3.83
N PRO A 28 -6.42 7.73 -2.58
CA PRO A 28 -6.82 6.39 -2.17
C PRO A 28 -7.98 5.86 -3.01
N ILE A 29 -7.82 4.65 -3.53
CA ILE A 29 -8.85 3.93 -4.29
C ILE A 29 -9.19 2.64 -3.56
N VAL A 30 -10.47 2.46 -3.21
CA VAL A 30 -11.01 1.20 -2.71
C VAL A 30 -11.91 0.60 -3.78
N MET A 31 -11.56 -0.59 -4.25
CA MET A 31 -12.35 -1.30 -5.27
C MET A 31 -13.49 -2.07 -4.66
N LEU A 32 -14.65 -2.03 -5.33
CA LEU A 32 -15.83 -2.80 -4.99
C LEU A 32 -15.93 -4.01 -5.94
N THR A 33 -15.71 -5.22 -5.43
CA THR A 33 -15.64 -6.46 -6.21
C THR A 33 -16.84 -7.37 -5.95
N ALA A 34 -17.16 -8.28 -6.90
CA ALA A 34 -18.13 -9.33 -6.67
C ALA A 34 -17.55 -10.43 -5.75
N LYS A 35 -18.44 -11.17 -5.08
CA LYS A 35 -18.04 -12.30 -4.22
C LYS A 35 -17.58 -13.47 -5.10
N GLY A 36 -16.37 -13.97 -4.83
CA GLY A 36 -15.86 -15.21 -5.43
C GLY A 36 -14.71 -15.07 -6.42
N GLU A 37 -14.41 -13.88 -6.88
CA GLU A 37 -13.33 -13.65 -7.86
C GLU A 37 -12.05 -13.16 -7.18
N ASP A 38 -11.27 -14.11 -6.67
CA ASP A 38 -9.97 -13.78 -6.06
C ASP A 38 -9.01 -13.14 -7.07
N MET A 39 -9.18 -13.43 -8.34
CA MET A 39 -8.39 -12.81 -9.42
C MET A 39 -8.66 -11.32 -9.54
N ASP A 40 -9.90 -10.88 -9.42
CA ASP A 40 -10.24 -9.45 -9.48
C ASP A 40 -9.61 -8.64 -8.35
N LYS A 41 -9.50 -9.23 -7.16
CA LYS A 41 -8.83 -8.60 -6.01
C LYS A 41 -7.34 -8.39 -6.29
N ILE A 42 -6.68 -9.39 -6.87
CA ILE A 42 -5.26 -9.33 -7.22
C ILE A 42 -5.04 -8.30 -8.32
N LEU A 43 -5.82 -8.38 -9.41
CA LEU A 43 -5.73 -7.45 -10.53
C LEU A 43 -5.98 -6.01 -10.07
N GLY A 44 -7.01 -5.77 -9.25
CA GLY A 44 -7.28 -4.44 -8.71
C GLY A 44 -6.09 -3.82 -7.99
N LEU A 45 -5.42 -4.61 -7.14
CA LEU A 45 -4.23 -4.16 -6.43
C LEU A 45 -3.02 -3.99 -7.37
N GLU A 46 -2.88 -4.83 -8.40
CA GLU A 46 -1.81 -4.69 -9.42
C GLU A 46 -2.00 -3.43 -10.25
N TYR A 47 -3.24 -3.03 -10.56
CA TYR A 47 -3.57 -1.78 -11.21
C TYR A 47 -3.50 -0.55 -10.30
N GLY A 48 -3.10 -0.73 -9.04
CA GLY A 48 -2.78 0.34 -8.10
C GLY A 48 -3.90 0.73 -7.15
N ALA A 49 -4.93 -0.08 -6.97
CA ALA A 49 -5.88 0.10 -5.87
C ALA A 49 -5.18 -0.07 -4.51
N ASP A 50 -5.64 0.67 -3.51
CA ASP A 50 -5.08 0.61 -2.15
C ASP A 50 -5.75 -0.47 -1.30
N ASP A 51 -7.03 -0.77 -1.56
CA ASP A 51 -7.80 -1.77 -0.86
C ASP A 51 -8.99 -2.24 -1.72
N TYR A 52 -9.68 -3.30 -1.28
CA TYR A 52 -10.89 -3.80 -1.92
C TYR A 52 -11.94 -4.22 -0.89
N ILE A 53 -13.21 -4.19 -1.30
CA ILE A 53 -14.35 -4.69 -0.53
C ILE A 53 -15.18 -5.61 -1.42
N THR A 54 -15.53 -6.78 -0.90
CA THR A 54 -16.34 -7.77 -1.64
C THR A 54 -17.83 -7.54 -1.39
N LYS A 55 -18.61 -7.44 -2.46
CA LYS A 55 -20.09 -7.37 -2.40
C LYS A 55 -20.70 -8.75 -2.09
N PRO A 56 -21.78 -8.84 -1.29
CA PRO A 56 -22.38 -7.75 -0.51
C PRO A 56 -21.55 -7.40 0.73
N PHE A 57 -21.43 -6.12 1.04
CA PHE A 57 -20.71 -5.62 2.21
C PHE A 57 -21.66 -4.88 3.17
N GLY A 58 -21.31 -4.91 4.46
CA GLY A 58 -22.03 -4.12 5.47
C GLY A 58 -21.56 -2.67 5.52
N ASN A 59 -22.45 -1.74 5.89
CA ASN A 59 -22.11 -0.33 6.04
C ASN A 59 -20.94 -0.11 6.99
N GLN A 60 -20.82 -0.92 8.05
CA GLN A 60 -19.72 -0.81 9.03
C GLN A 60 -18.38 -1.18 8.42
N GLU A 61 -18.34 -2.21 7.58
CA GLU A 61 -17.12 -2.61 6.87
C GLU A 61 -16.67 -1.52 5.91
N LEU A 62 -17.58 -1.00 5.08
CA LEU A 62 -17.28 0.09 4.16
C LEU A 62 -16.74 1.32 4.90
N LEU A 63 -17.39 1.75 5.98
CA LEU A 63 -16.94 2.88 6.79
C LEU A 63 -15.60 2.64 7.46
N ALA A 64 -15.31 1.42 7.91
CA ALA A 64 -14.01 1.05 8.48
C ALA A 64 -12.89 1.18 7.46
N ARG A 65 -13.09 0.70 6.22
CA ARG A 65 -12.13 0.82 5.10
C ARG A 65 -11.89 2.27 4.71
N ILE A 66 -12.97 3.05 4.56
CA ILE A 66 -12.87 4.50 4.28
C ILE A 66 -12.08 5.23 5.38
N ARG A 67 -12.39 4.98 6.65
CA ARG A 67 -11.65 5.58 7.77
C ARG A 67 -10.19 5.20 7.75
N THR A 68 -9.87 3.95 7.48
CA THR A 68 -8.48 3.46 7.38
C THR A 68 -7.76 4.14 6.23
N ALA A 69 -8.37 4.26 5.06
CA ALA A 69 -7.78 4.96 3.93
C ALA A 69 -7.57 6.46 4.19
N LEU A 70 -8.48 7.11 4.92
CA LEU A 70 -8.42 8.54 5.23
C LEU A 70 -7.62 8.88 6.50
N ARG A 71 -7.48 7.96 7.46
CA ARG A 71 -6.84 8.21 8.78
C ARG A 71 -5.44 8.78 8.66
N HIS A 72 -4.70 8.39 7.65
CA HIS A 72 -3.31 8.77 7.49
C HIS A 72 -3.05 10.13 6.84
N ARG A 73 -4.13 10.83 6.48
CA ARG A 73 -4.04 12.24 6.06
C ARG A 73 -3.90 13.19 7.26
N ARG A 74 -4.17 12.73 8.50
CA ARG A 74 -4.33 13.57 9.68
C ARG A 74 -3.42 13.28 10.87
N GLN A 75 -2.61 12.22 10.86
CA GLN A 75 -1.67 11.99 11.96
C GLN A 75 -0.33 12.68 11.69
N PRO A 76 0.03 13.72 12.45
CA PRO A 76 1.42 13.98 12.72
C PRO A 76 1.90 12.78 13.52
N MET A 77 2.87 12.03 12.99
CA MET A 77 3.49 10.92 13.71
C MET A 77 4.06 11.49 15.00
N GLY A 78 3.71 10.84 16.14
CA GLY A 78 4.01 11.29 17.48
C GLY A 78 5.48 11.64 17.68
N ALA A 79 5.67 12.66 18.50
CA ALA A 79 6.94 13.25 18.87
C ALA A 79 7.87 12.24 19.56
N GLU A 80 8.60 11.51 18.75
CA GLU A 80 9.92 10.99 19.11
C GLU A 80 10.85 11.46 18.01
N THR A 81 12.03 11.93 18.38
CA THR A 81 13.08 12.52 17.55
C THR A 81 13.49 11.57 16.41
N LYS A 82 12.67 11.48 15.38
CA LYS A 82 12.97 10.74 14.16
C LYS A 82 13.73 11.68 13.25
N THR A 83 14.85 11.21 12.74
CA THR A 83 15.53 11.89 11.64
C THR A 83 14.52 12.14 10.53
N PRO A 84 14.34 13.39 10.05
CA PRO A 84 13.33 13.70 9.04
C PRO A 84 13.55 12.97 7.72
N MET A 85 14.73 12.36 7.56
CA MET A 85 15.11 11.60 6.37
C MET A 85 15.71 10.24 6.73
N TYR A 86 15.29 9.21 6.00
CA TYR A 86 15.90 7.88 6.02
C TYR A 86 16.73 7.67 4.76
N HIS A 87 17.90 7.06 4.91
CA HIS A 87 18.80 6.75 3.80
C HIS A 87 19.20 5.27 3.82
N ALA A 88 19.06 4.62 2.66
CA ALA A 88 19.57 3.28 2.41
C ALA A 88 20.17 3.22 0.99
N GLY A 89 21.47 3.44 0.88
CA GLY A 89 22.12 3.57 -0.42
C GLY A 89 21.57 4.75 -1.22
N GLN A 90 20.98 4.49 -2.37
CA GLN A 90 20.34 5.51 -3.21
C GLN A 90 18.88 5.82 -2.80
N LEU A 91 18.25 4.95 -1.99
CA LEU A 91 16.90 5.18 -1.50
C LEU A 91 16.91 6.22 -0.40
N LYS A 92 16.13 7.29 -0.57
CA LYS A 92 15.94 8.37 0.39
C LYS A 92 14.45 8.52 0.68
N ILE A 93 14.06 8.63 1.93
CA ILE A 93 12.66 8.85 2.35
C ILE A 93 12.63 10.11 3.19
N ASP A 94 11.91 11.11 2.70
CA ASP A 94 11.59 12.35 3.43
C ASP A 94 10.22 12.14 4.11
N PHE A 95 10.24 11.90 5.42
CA PHE A 95 9.01 11.65 6.17
C PHE A 95 8.15 12.90 6.33
N ASP A 96 8.77 14.08 6.43
CA ASP A 96 8.05 15.35 6.61
C ASP A 96 7.28 15.71 5.34
N LYS A 97 7.93 15.59 4.18
CA LYS A 97 7.31 15.87 2.89
C LYS A 97 6.57 14.67 2.28
N ARG A 98 6.72 13.50 2.89
CA ARG A 98 6.16 12.23 2.41
C ARG A 98 6.59 11.89 0.99
N ARG A 99 7.87 12.08 0.71
CA ARG A 99 8.48 11.82 -0.60
C ARG A 99 9.50 10.70 -0.52
N VAL A 100 9.61 9.96 -1.59
CA VAL A 100 10.60 8.88 -1.75
C VAL A 100 11.42 9.18 -2.99
N PHE A 101 12.73 9.03 -2.88
CA PHE A 101 13.67 9.27 -3.98
C PHE A 101 14.56 8.04 -4.17
N LEU A 102 14.91 7.78 -5.42
CA LEU A 102 15.96 6.84 -5.80
C LEU A 102 17.05 7.64 -6.53
N GLY A 103 18.19 7.87 -5.86
CA GLY A 103 19.16 8.86 -6.31
C GLY A 103 18.56 10.27 -6.25
N GLU A 104 18.45 10.91 -7.42
CA GLU A 104 17.84 12.24 -7.57
C GLU A 104 16.40 12.21 -8.12
N GLU A 105 15.92 11.02 -8.49
CA GLU A 105 14.58 10.85 -9.06
C GLU A 105 13.53 10.63 -7.95
N GLU A 106 12.44 11.42 -7.99
CA GLU A 106 11.31 11.24 -7.10
C GLU A 106 10.43 10.08 -7.59
N ILE A 107 10.24 9.08 -6.73
CA ILE A 107 9.43 7.90 -7.03
C ILE A 107 8.00 8.13 -6.58
N ARG A 108 7.06 8.04 -7.52
CA ARG A 108 5.63 8.15 -7.23
C ARG A 108 5.10 6.85 -6.62
N LEU A 109 4.78 6.92 -5.35
CA LEU A 109 4.13 5.84 -4.61
C LEU A 109 2.67 6.18 -4.35
N THR A 110 1.79 5.16 -4.35
CA THR A 110 0.44 5.32 -3.80
C THR A 110 0.52 5.56 -2.29
N GLN A 111 -0.60 5.93 -1.68
CA GLN A 111 -0.60 6.16 -0.22
C GLN A 111 -0.25 4.90 0.57
N ILE A 112 -0.74 3.74 0.14
CA ILE A 112 -0.45 2.45 0.79
C ILE A 112 1.01 2.06 0.59
N GLU A 113 1.54 2.19 -0.62
CA GLU A 113 2.95 1.93 -0.92
C GLU A 113 3.87 2.81 -0.06
N TYR A 114 3.57 4.13 0.04
CA TYR A 114 4.33 5.02 0.89
C TYR A 114 4.29 4.60 2.36
N LYS A 115 3.09 4.25 2.88
CA LYS A 115 2.94 3.76 4.26
C LYS A 115 3.78 2.52 4.52
N LEU A 116 3.74 1.54 3.60
CA LEU A 116 4.52 0.32 3.71
C LEU A 116 6.02 0.63 3.74
N VAL A 117 6.51 1.42 2.80
CA VAL A 117 7.93 1.80 2.74
C VAL A 117 8.34 2.55 4.01
N SER A 118 7.52 3.47 4.50
CA SER A 118 7.79 4.23 5.72
C SER A 118 7.80 3.34 6.96
N LEU A 119 6.78 2.47 7.13
CA LEU A 119 6.71 1.52 8.24
C LEU A 119 7.94 0.62 8.28
N LEU A 120 8.36 0.13 7.13
CA LEU A 120 9.51 -0.74 7.02
C LEU A 120 10.80 0.01 7.33
N ALA A 121 10.98 1.22 6.82
CA ALA A 121 12.16 2.05 7.07
C ALA A 121 12.29 2.44 8.56
N GLU A 122 11.17 2.78 9.22
CA GLU A 122 11.13 3.07 10.65
C GLU A 122 11.50 1.88 11.54
N ASN A 123 11.29 0.67 11.04
CA ASN A 123 11.62 -0.58 11.71
C ASN A 123 12.82 -1.28 11.06
N ALA A 124 13.68 -0.54 10.36
CA ALA A 124 14.86 -1.11 9.75
C ALA A 124 15.73 -1.85 10.78
N GLY A 125 16.16 -3.05 10.45
CA GLY A 125 16.91 -3.94 11.34
C GLY A 125 16.08 -4.70 12.37
N LYS A 126 14.74 -4.52 12.39
CA LYS A 126 13.82 -5.29 13.22
C LYS A 126 13.02 -6.27 12.36
N VAL A 127 12.67 -7.41 12.94
CA VAL A 127 11.77 -8.38 12.31
C VAL A 127 10.33 -7.94 12.56
N ILE A 128 9.55 -7.77 11.49
CA ILE A 128 8.12 -7.46 11.57
C ILE A 128 7.35 -8.60 10.90
N THR A 129 6.27 -9.07 11.53
CA THR A 129 5.41 -10.10 10.96
C THR A 129 4.44 -9.53 9.92
N TYR A 130 4.05 -10.33 8.95
CA TYR A 130 3.02 -9.96 7.97
C TYR A 130 1.71 -9.52 8.63
N GLU A 131 1.30 -10.22 9.67
CA GLU A 131 0.09 -9.91 10.43
C GLU A 131 0.16 -8.51 11.07
N SER A 132 1.30 -8.16 11.67
CA SER A 132 1.52 -6.82 12.24
C SER A 132 1.44 -5.75 11.15
N ILE A 133 2.11 -5.96 10.01
CA ILE A 133 2.09 -5.01 8.89
C ILE A 133 0.66 -4.83 8.37
N ILE A 134 -0.07 -5.93 8.15
CA ILE A 134 -1.45 -5.88 7.64
C ILE A 134 -2.36 -5.12 8.61
N LYS A 135 -2.24 -5.41 9.92
CA LYS A 135 -3.02 -4.74 10.96
C LYS A 135 -2.71 -3.23 11.04
N ASP A 136 -1.44 -2.87 10.93
CA ASP A 136 -1.01 -1.45 11.01
C ASP A 136 -1.45 -0.66 9.79
N ILE A 137 -1.38 -1.25 8.60
CA ILE A 137 -1.69 -0.56 7.34
C ILE A 137 -3.19 -0.55 7.03
N TRP A 138 -3.86 -1.70 7.15
CA TRP A 138 -5.27 -1.87 6.76
C TRP A 138 -6.23 -1.97 7.95
N GLY A 139 -5.72 -2.07 9.17
CA GLY A 139 -6.50 -2.12 10.40
C GLY A 139 -6.85 -3.53 10.88
N PRO A 140 -7.46 -3.65 12.08
CA PRO A 140 -7.69 -4.94 12.76
C PRO A 140 -8.72 -5.84 12.08
N HIS A 141 -9.52 -5.31 11.16
CA HIS A 141 -10.53 -6.05 10.40
C HIS A 141 -10.05 -6.39 8.97
N ALA A 142 -8.78 -6.14 8.68
CA ALA A 142 -8.22 -6.53 7.39
C ALA A 142 -8.19 -8.06 7.27
N ASP A 143 -8.42 -8.52 6.06
CA ASP A 143 -8.22 -9.93 5.73
C ASP A 143 -6.75 -10.27 6.01
N THR A 144 -6.51 -11.23 6.91
CA THR A 144 -5.15 -11.71 7.28
C THR A 144 -4.48 -12.49 6.15
N ASN A 145 -5.15 -12.63 5.01
CA ASN A 145 -4.55 -13.18 3.81
C ASN A 145 -3.42 -12.26 3.33
N ASN A 146 -2.19 -12.77 3.33
CA ASN A 146 -0.97 -12.04 2.95
C ASN A 146 -1.00 -11.50 1.51
N ARG A 147 -2.07 -11.77 0.75
CA ARG A 147 -2.16 -11.46 -0.68
C ARG A 147 -2.07 -9.96 -0.96
N ILE A 148 -2.86 -9.14 -0.23
CA ILE A 148 -2.83 -7.68 -0.38
C ILE A 148 -1.44 -7.10 -0.12
N LEU A 149 -0.77 -7.59 0.92
CA LEU A 149 0.59 -7.17 1.24
C LEU A 149 1.58 -7.60 0.15
N ARG A 150 1.50 -8.85 -0.30
CA ARG A 150 2.41 -9.38 -1.35
C ARG A 150 2.32 -8.61 -2.66
N VAL A 151 1.12 -8.25 -3.10
CA VAL A 151 0.92 -7.46 -4.31
C VAL A 151 1.50 -6.06 -4.16
N ASN A 152 1.21 -5.37 -3.05
CA ASN A 152 1.77 -4.05 -2.78
C ASN A 152 3.30 -4.09 -2.69
N MET A 153 3.88 -5.11 -2.05
CA MET A 153 5.33 -5.30 -1.99
C MET A 153 5.93 -5.52 -3.38
N ALA A 154 5.27 -6.28 -4.26
CA ALA A 154 5.71 -6.46 -5.64
C ALA A 154 5.65 -5.15 -6.42
N ASN A 155 4.60 -4.34 -6.24
CA ASN A 155 4.48 -3.03 -6.86
C ASN A 155 5.57 -2.07 -6.40
N ILE A 156 5.85 -2.02 -5.10
CA ILE A 156 6.94 -1.21 -4.55
C ILE A 156 8.29 -1.64 -5.15
N ARG A 157 8.58 -2.96 -5.16
CA ARG A 157 9.82 -3.47 -5.75
C ARG A 157 10.01 -3.05 -7.19
N ARG A 158 8.94 -3.11 -8.02
CA ARG A 158 9.02 -2.65 -9.42
C ARG A 158 9.39 -1.17 -9.56
N LYS A 159 9.11 -0.34 -8.54
CA LYS A 159 9.36 1.09 -8.55
C LYS A 159 10.73 1.48 -7.96
N ILE A 160 11.24 0.75 -6.97
CA ILE A 160 12.45 1.14 -6.24
C ILE A 160 13.65 0.20 -6.44
N GLU A 161 13.43 -1.01 -6.94
CA GLU A 161 14.49 -1.99 -7.14
C GLU A 161 14.92 -2.04 -8.61
N GLY A 162 16.23 -2.06 -8.85
CA GLY A 162 16.75 -2.29 -10.20
C GLY A 162 16.46 -3.70 -10.73
N ASN A 163 16.37 -4.67 -9.84
CA ASN A 163 15.92 -6.04 -10.13
C ASN A 163 14.92 -6.49 -9.06
N PRO A 164 13.61 -6.51 -9.35
CA PRO A 164 12.57 -6.89 -8.39
C PRO A 164 12.71 -8.32 -7.84
N SER A 165 13.34 -9.23 -8.60
CA SER A 165 13.57 -10.62 -8.18
C SER A 165 14.77 -10.77 -7.24
N GLN A 166 15.63 -9.75 -7.17
CA GLN A 166 16.77 -9.66 -6.26
C GLN A 166 16.74 -8.31 -5.52
N PRO A 167 15.78 -8.12 -4.60
CA PRO A 167 15.56 -6.84 -3.96
C PRO A 167 16.77 -6.46 -3.10
N LYS A 168 17.26 -5.24 -3.26
CA LYS A 168 18.36 -4.66 -2.50
C LYS A 168 17.86 -3.89 -1.28
N TYR A 169 16.83 -3.08 -1.46
CA TYR A 169 16.29 -2.21 -0.39
C TYR A 169 15.29 -2.94 0.49
N LEU A 170 14.36 -3.67 -0.11
CA LEU A 170 13.35 -4.42 0.64
C LEU A 170 13.83 -5.75 1.22
N SER A 171 15.03 -6.22 0.87
CA SER A 171 15.67 -7.37 1.54
C SER A 171 16.37 -7.01 2.84
N LEU A 172 16.79 -5.75 2.99
CA LEU A 172 17.37 -5.24 4.24
C LEU A 172 16.33 -5.06 5.34
N ILE A 173 15.08 -5.18 5.00
CA ILE A 173 13.93 -5.07 5.89
C ILE A 173 13.40 -6.49 6.08
N HIS A 174 13.86 -7.18 7.12
CA HIS A 174 13.50 -8.56 7.40
C HIS A 174 12.00 -8.70 7.70
N ILE A 175 11.25 -9.15 6.68
CA ILE A 175 9.88 -9.59 6.86
C ILE A 175 9.92 -11.10 7.06
N SER A 176 9.66 -11.57 8.29
CA SER A 176 9.56 -13.00 8.55
C SER A 176 8.14 -13.50 8.30
N GLU A 177 8.02 -14.58 7.54
CA GLU A 177 6.80 -15.37 7.56
C GLU A 177 6.69 -16.09 8.92
N PRO A 178 5.49 -16.19 9.51
CA PRO A 178 5.31 -17.04 10.65
C PRO A 178 5.62 -18.48 10.21
N THR A 179 6.61 -19.07 10.84
CA THR A 179 6.92 -20.50 10.69
C THR A 179 5.68 -21.27 11.16
N ARG A 180 5.14 -22.12 10.31
CA ARG A 180 4.08 -23.07 10.68
C ARG A 180 4.59 -24.10 11.64
#